data_0e5775e488bc0cec6e5a9b4e2db62dc3
#
_entry.id   0e5775e488bc0cec6e5a9b4e2db62dc3
#
_cell.length_a   1.000
_cell.length_b   1.000
_cell.length_c   1.000
_cell.angle_alpha   90.00
_cell.angle_beta   90.00
_cell.angle_gamma   90.00
#
_symmetry.space_group_name_H-M   'P 1'
#
loop_
_entity.id
_entity.type
_entity.pdbx_description
1 polymer ?
#
loop_
_entity_poly.entity_id
_entity_poly.type
_entity_poly.pdbx_seq_one_letter_code
_entity_poly.pdbx_strand_id
1 'polypeptide(L)'
;IQGEHHNWNPETIYKLQHASRSNDPTTYAEFAQVVNDEGKRRSNLRGLLDFKFDPQPIPIEEVEPAKEIVKRFNTGAMSFGSISKEAHETLAIAMNRLGGKSNTGEGGEDPERFIPLPNGDSKNSYIKQVASARFGVTAHYLVNARELQIKMAQGAKPGEGGQLPGHKV
;
A
#
# COMPACT_ATOMS: atom_id res chain seq x y z
N ILE A 1 -18.81 12.72 -21.88
CA ILE A 1 -18.35 14.08 -21.61
C ILE A 1 -19.24 14.76 -20.57
N GLN A 2 -20.48 14.36 -20.42
CA GLN A 2 -21.36 14.73 -19.32
C GLN A 2 -21.59 13.49 -18.47
N GLY A 3 -20.77 13.31 -17.45
CA GLY A 3 -20.83 12.19 -16.54
C GLY A 3 -20.72 12.64 -15.09
N GLU A 4 -20.83 11.71 -14.19
CA GLU A 4 -20.59 11.95 -12.77
C GLU A 4 -19.16 12.40 -12.53
N HIS A 5 -18.97 13.20 -11.49
CA HIS A 5 -17.65 13.62 -11.05
C HIS A 5 -16.89 12.43 -10.45
N HIS A 6 -15.66 12.24 -10.89
CA HIS A 6 -14.78 11.20 -10.40
C HIS A 6 -13.57 11.77 -9.68
N ASN A 7 -13.17 11.13 -8.58
CA ASN A 7 -11.97 11.50 -7.82
C ASN A 7 -10.69 11.34 -8.66
N TRP A 8 -10.66 10.32 -9.51
CA TRP A 8 -9.59 10.12 -10.47
C TRP A 8 -9.98 10.72 -11.82
N ASN A 9 -9.38 11.82 -12.14
CA ASN A 9 -9.59 12.59 -13.36
C ASN A 9 -8.24 13.02 -13.96
N PRO A 10 -8.20 13.59 -15.16
CA PRO A 10 -6.95 13.98 -15.80
C PRO A 10 -6.07 14.90 -14.96
N GLU A 11 -6.65 15.80 -14.18
CA GLU A 11 -5.91 16.74 -13.34
C GLU A 11 -5.24 16.03 -12.16
N THR A 12 -6.00 15.22 -11.41
CA THR A 12 -5.47 14.50 -10.24
C THR A 12 -4.39 13.49 -10.65
N ILE A 13 -4.59 12.77 -11.78
CA ILE A 13 -3.62 11.82 -12.29
C ILE A 13 -2.35 12.55 -12.74
N TYR A 14 -2.47 13.62 -13.49
CA TYR A 14 -1.32 14.40 -13.97
C TYR A 14 -0.49 14.95 -12.80
N LYS A 15 -1.14 15.63 -11.85
CA LYS A 15 -0.45 16.23 -10.71
C LYS A 15 0.27 15.17 -9.86
N LEU A 16 -0.37 14.03 -9.58
CA LEU A 16 0.25 12.96 -8.82
C LEU A 16 1.47 12.37 -9.54
N GLN A 17 1.34 12.09 -10.84
CA GLN A 17 2.45 11.56 -11.62
C GLN A 17 3.61 12.55 -11.75
N HIS A 18 3.30 13.82 -11.97
CA HIS A 18 4.33 14.86 -12.08
C HIS A 18 5.08 15.03 -10.75
N ALA A 19 4.35 15.21 -9.65
CA ALA A 19 4.94 15.35 -8.32
C ALA A 19 5.84 14.16 -7.97
N SER A 20 5.38 12.93 -8.26
CA SER A 20 6.15 11.71 -7.95
C SER A 20 7.42 11.59 -8.80
N ARG A 21 7.34 11.91 -10.10
CA ARG A 21 8.50 11.79 -11.02
C ARG A 21 9.55 12.86 -10.79
N SER A 22 9.11 14.08 -10.47
CA SER A 22 9.99 15.24 -10.26
C SER A 22 10.41 15.39 -8.80
N ASN A 23 9.86 14.60 -7.89
CA ASN A 23 9.99 14.76 -6.43
C ASN A 23 9.65 16.20 -6.00
N ASP A 24 8.56 16.75 -6.55
CA ASP A 24 8.15 18.13 -6.36
C ASP A 24 7.05 18.25 -5.28
N PRO A 25 7.39 18.75 -4.08
CA PRO A 25 6.44 18.92 -3.00
C PRO A 25 5.36 19.97 -3.30
N THR A 26 5.64 20.95 -4.16
CA THR A 26 4.69 22.01 -4.52
C THR A 26 3.55 21.40 -5.34
N THR A 27 3.87 20.67 -6.40
CA THR A 27 2.87 19.97 -7.20
C THR A 27 2.11 18.92 -6.38
N TYR A 28 2.79 18.27 -5.40
CA TYR A 28 2.10 17.36 -4.49
C TYR A 28 1.09 18.08 -3.59
N ALA A 29 1.43 19.25 -3.07
CA ALA A 29 0.51 20.06 -2.28
C ALA A 29 -0.72 20.49 -3.10
N GLU A 30 -0.53 20.87 -4.36
CA GLU A 30 -1.64 21.14 -5.28
C GLU A 30 -2.52 19.91 -5.53
N PHE A 31 -1.91 18.75 -5.75
CA PHE A 31 -2.64 17.48 -5.85
C PHE A 31 -3.48 17.22 -4.60
N ALA A 32 -2.88 17.34 -3.42
CA ALA A 32 -3.56 17.12 -2.15
C ALA A 32 -4.73 18.08 -1.96
N GLN A 33 -4.57 19.35 -2.33
CA GLN A 33 -5.63 20.36 -2.27
C GLN A 33 -6.83 19.97 -3.16
N VAL A 34 -6.57 19.60 -4.41
CA VAL A 34 -7.63 19.18 -5.34
C VAL A 34 -8.38 17.96 -4.80
N VAL A 35 -7.67 16.93 -4.33
CA VAL A 35 -8.28 15.70 -3.78
C VAL A 35 -9.11 15.99 -2.53
N ASN A 36 -8.64 16.87 -1.65
CA ASN A 36 -9.37 17.23 -0.44
C ASN A 36 -10.64 18.07 -0.76
N ASP A 37 -10.56 18.95 -1.73
CA ASP A 37 -11.71 19.74 -2.16
C ASP A 37 -12.76 18.90 -2.89
N GLU A 38 -12.33 17.90 -3.66
CA GLU A 38 -13.23 16.92 -4.27
C GLU A 38 -13.93 16.05 -3.23
N GLY A 39 -13.22 15.66 -2.17
CA GLY A 39 -13.81 14.97 -1.02
C GLY A 39 -14.96 15.77 -0.41
N LYS A 40 -14.79 17.07 -0.24
CA LYS A 40 -15.83 17.98 0.29
C LYS A 40 -17.04 18.11 -0.65
N ARG A 41 -16.87 17.89 -1.95
CA ARG A 41 -17.96 17.86 -2.94
C ARG A 41 -18.82 16.59 -2.89
N ARG A 42 -18.64 15.77 -1.87
CA ARG A 42 -19.40 14.52 -1.64
C ARG A 42 -19.18 13.44 -2.72
N SER A 43 -18.04 13.44 -3.37
CA SER A 43 -17.68 12.41 -4.34
C SER A 43 -17.31 11.07 -3.69
N ASN A 44 -17.16 11.04 -2.38
CA ASN A 44 -16.94 9.84 -1.57
C ASN A 44 -17.51 10.00 -0.15
N LEU A 45 -17.67 8.89 0.56
CA LEU A 45 -18.20 8.89 1.94
C LEU A 45 -17.29 9.64 2.92
N ARG A 46 -15.98 9.64 2.69
CA ARG A 46 -15.03 10.38 3.54
C ARG A 46 -15.32 11.89 3.55
N GLY A 47 -15.79 12.45 2.44
CA GLY A 47 -16.17 13.85 2.33
C GLY A 47 -17.37 14.27 3.19
N LEU A 48 -18.11 13.31 3.75
CA LEU A 48 -19.22 13.53 4.69
C LEU A 48 -18.77 13.52 6.15
N LEU A 49 -17.51 13.20 6.41
CA LEU A 49 -16.93 13.10 7.75
C LEU A 49 -16.00 14.28 8.01
N ASP A 50 -15.98 14.72 9.25
CA ASP A 50 -15.03 15.73 9.73
C ASP A 50 -14.51 15.34 11.11
N PHE A 51 -13.40 15.94 11.53
CA PHE A 51 -12.84 15.71 12.84
C PHE A 51 -13.60 16.55 13.88
N LYS A 52 -13.98 15.91 14.97
CA LYS A 52 -14.44 16.60 16.15
C LYS A 52 -13.22 17.00 16.99
N PHE A 53 -12.70 18.20 16.73
CA PHE A 53 -11.57 18.71 17.49
C PHE A 53 -11.98 19.03 18.94
N ASP A 54 -11.12 18.68 19.86
CA ASP A 54 -11.24 19.13 21.24
C ASP A 54 -10.87 20.63 21.32
N PRO A 55 -11.65 21.47 22.01
CA PRO A 55 -11.29 22.87 22.24
C PRO A 55 -10.01 23.04 23.07
N GLN A 56 -9.58 22.01 23.77
CA GLN A 56 -8.33 21.97 24.54
C GLN A 56 -7.41 20.86 24.01
N PRO A 57 -6.64 21.12 22.93
CA PRO A 57 -5.74 20.13 22.37
C PRO A 57 -4.62 19.81 23.36
N ILE A 58 -4.16 18.55 23.34
CA ILE A 58 -2.98 18.15 24.11
C ILE A 58 -1.71 18.80 23.52
N PRO A 59 -0.66 19.04 24.33
CA PRO A 59 0.63 19.51 23.83
C PRO A 59 1.22 18.57 22.78
N ILE A 60 1.92 19.14 21.79
CA ILE A 60 2.46 18.36 20.67
C ILE A 60 3.47 17.29 21.12
N GLU A 61 4.17 17.52 22.19
CA GLU A 61 5.13 16.60 22.81
C GLU A 61 4.47 15.38 23.45
N GLU A 62 3.18 15.45 23.75
CA GLU A 62 2.38 14.32 24.23
C GLU A 62 1.74 13.51 23.09
N VAL A 63 1.79 14.04 21.85
CA VAL A 63 1.29 13.34 20.68
C VAL A 63 2.30 12.28 20.24
N GLU A 64 1.81 11.06 19.94
CA GLU A 64 2.68 10.01 19.45
C GLU A 64 3.41 10.45 18.16
N PRO A 65 4.75 10.32 18.10
CA PRO A 65 5.51 10.73 16.93
C PRO A 65 5.12 9.94 15.69
N ALA A 66 5.05 10.59 14.52
CA ALA A 66 4.73 9.96 13.26
C ALA A 66 5.60 8.73 12.96
N LYS A 67 6.89 8.76 13.36
CA LYS A 67 7.81 7.62 13.21
C LYS A 67 7.39 6.38 13.98
N GLU A 68 6.69 6.54 15.12
CA GLU A 68 6.15 5.41 15.86
C GLU A 68 4.84 4.91 15.25
N ILE A 69 4.01 5.83 14.78
CA ILE A 69 2.74 5.50 14.13
C ILE A 69 2.97 4.66 12.88
N VAL A 70 3.90 5.04 12.01
CA VAL A 70 4.14 4.35 10.72
C VAL A 70 4.64 2.92 10.89
N LYS A 71 5.23 2.56 12.03
CA LYS A 71 5.65 1.17 12.33
C LYS A 71 4.48 0.18 12.35
N ARG A 72 3.26 0.65 12.55
CA ARG A 72 2.03 -0.15 12.56
C ARG A 72 1.39 -0.29 11.20
N PHE A 73 1.93 0.36 10.17
CA PHE A 73 1.39 0.33 8.83
C PHE A 73 2.07 -0.72 7.96
N ASN A 74 1.27 -1.36 7.13
CA ASN A 74 1.69 -2.37 6.18
C ASN A 74 1.16 -2.05 4.79
N THR A 75 1.84 -2.53 3.75
CA THR A 75 1.24 -2.55 2.41
C THR A 75 0.14 -3.61 2.34
N GLY A 76 -0.75 -3.46 1.38
CA GLY A 76 -1.60 -4.58 0.96
C GLY A 76 -0.76 -5.77 0.52
N ALA A 77 -1.33 -6.96 0.58
CA ALA A 77 -0.71 -8.18 0.09
C ALA A 77 -0.81 -8.24 -1.45
N MET A 78 0.21 -7.72 -2.12
CA MET A 78 0.29 -7.71 -3.58
C MET A 78 1.35 -8.72 -4.03
N SER A 79 0.91 -9.74 -4.79
CA SER A 79 1.78 -10.81 -5.22
C SER A 79 2.77 -10.34 -6.29
N PHE A 80 4.01 -10.82 -6.20
CA PHE A 80 4.92 -10.83 -7.34
C PHE A 80 4.25 -11.58 -8.51
N GLY A 81 4.18 -10.94 -9.66
CA GLY A 81 3.41 -11.41 -10.81
C GLY A 81 2.07 -10.70 -11.03
N SER A 82 1.45 -10.14 -9.99
CA SER A 82 0.33 -9.20 -10.14
C SER A 82 0.81 -7.76 -10.34
N ILE A 83 1.99 -7.44 -9.81
CA ILE A 83 2.72 -6.20 -10.04
C ILE A 83 4.14 -6.53 -10.51
N SER A 84 4.85 -5.55 -11.08
CA SER A 84 6.21 -5.76 -11.54
C SER A 84 7.20 -5.99 -10.38
N LYS A 85 8.35 -6.60 -10.69
CA LYS A 85 9.45 -6.79 -9.74
C LYS A 85 9.88 -5.46 -9.11
N GLU A 86 10.05 -4.44 -9.95
CA GLU A 86 10.48 -3.11 -9.55
C GLU A 86 9.49 -2.43 -8.60
N ALA A 87 8.21 -2.53 -8.89
CA ALA A 87 7.17 -1.99 -8.02
C ALA A 87 7.14 -2.70 -6.66
N HIS A 88 7.22 -4.03 -6.67
CA HIS A 88 7.25 -4.84 -5.46
C HIS A 88 8.47 -4.55 -4.58
N GLU A 89 9.65 -4.43 -5.19
CA GLU A 89 10.89 -4.07 -4.49
C GLU A 89 10.88 -2.63 -3.97
N THR A 90 10.34 -1.69 -4.76
CA THR A 90 10.21 -0.28 -4.35
C THR A 90 9.32 -0.13 -3.12
N LEU A 91 8.21 -0.86 -3.06
CA LEU A 91 7.33 -0.89 -1.89
C LEU A 91 8.06 -1.43 -0.66
N ALA A 92 8.84 -2.50 -0.82
CA ALA A 92 9.62 -3.06 0.28
C ALA A 92 10.66 -2.06 0.81
N ILE A 93 11.43 -1.42 -0.07
CA ILE A 93 12.42 -0.42 0.31
C ILE A 93 11.76 0.76 1.03
N ALA A 94 10.67 1.29 0.48
CA ALA A 94 9.96 2.42 1.07
C ALA A 94 9.46 2.10 2.48
N MET A 95 8.81 0.95 2.66
CA MET A 95 8.30 0.54 3.96
C MET A 95 9.43 0.27 4.96
N ASN A 96 10.52 -0.36 4.52
CA ASN A 96 11.68 -0.60 5.39
C ASN A 96 12.35 0.70 5.85
N ARG A 97 12.47 1.70 4.98
CA ARG A 97 12.98 3.04 5.34
C ARG A 97 12.08 3.75 6.35
N LEU A 98 10.78 3.60 6.23
CA LEU A 98 9.79 4.19 7.14
C LEU A 98 9.68 3.42 8.46
N GLY A 99 10.18 2.19 8.54
CA GLY A 99 10.00 1.31 9.70
C GLY A 99 8.67 0.54 9.72
N GLY A 100 7.88 0.66 8.66
CA GLY A 100 6.71 -0.18 8.40
C GLY A 100 7.11 -1.52 7.78
N LYS A 101 6.14 -2.24 7.21
CA LYS A 101 6.38 -3.54 6.60
C LYS A 101 5.66 -3.68 5.27
N SER A 102 6.32 -4.27 4.28
CA SER A 102 5.66 -4.71 3.06
C SER A 102 5.29 -6.20 3.15
N ASN A 103 4.27 -6.56 2.41
CA ASN A 103 3.73 -7.92 2.36
C ASN A 103 4.03 -8.53 0.99
N THR A 104 4.54 -9.75 0.97
CA THR A 104 4.89 -10.45 -0.27
C THR A 104 3.67 -10.78 -1.14
N GLY A 105 2.47 -10.84 -0.56
CA GLY A 105 1.38 -11.57 -1.19
C GLY A 105 1.70 -13.07 -1.32
N GLU A 106 0.96 -13.78 -2.14
CA GLU A 106 1.06 -15.24 -2.28
C GLU A 106 2.01 -15.72 -3.40
N GLY A 107 2.72 -14.80 -4.05
CA GLY A 107 3.62 -15.11 -5.17
C GLY A 107 5.05 -15.51 -4.80
N GLY A 108 5.38 -15.50 -3.51
CA GLY A 108 6.75 -15.73 -3.06
C GLY A 108 7.62 -14.47 -3.19
N GLU A 109 8.92 -14.68 -3.05
CA GLU A 109 9.92 -13.61 -3.10
C GLU A 109 11.26 -14.14 -3.60
N ASP A 110 11.90 -13.40 -4.49
CA ASP A 110 13.21 -13.74 -5.01
C ASP A 110 14.25 -13.71 -3.88
N PRO A 111 15.05 -14.78 -3.68
CA PRO A 111 16.08 -14.83 -2.65
C PRO A 111 17.12 -13.71 -2.70
N GLU A 112 17.38 -13.13 -3.85
CA GLU A 112 18.29 -11.97 -4.00
C GLU A 112 17.83 -10.77 -3.16
N ARG A 113 16.54 -10.67 -2.87
CA ARG A 113 15.95 -9.58 -2.09
C ARG A 113 16.30 -9.62 -0.61
N PHE A 114 16.77 -10.78 -0.12
CA PHE A 114 17.19 -10.95 1.28
C PHE A 114 18.59 -10.40 1.53
N ILE A 115 19.32 -10.08 0.47
CA ILE A 115 20.65 -9.48 0.55
C ILE A 115 20.49 -7.95 0.52
N PRO A 116 20.98 -7.24 1.55
CA PRO A 116 20.94 -5.77 1.56
C PRO A 116 21.69 -5.18 0.37
N LEU A 117 21.19 -4.06 -0.13
CA LEU A 117 21.86 -3.29 -1.17
C LEU A 117 23.11 -2.60 -0.60
N PRO A 118 24.10 -2.22 -1.46
CA PRO A 118 25.32 -1.52 -1.02
C PRO A 118 25.09 -0.21 -0.25
N ASN A 119 23.96 0.45 -0.49
CA ASN A 119 23.55 1.66 0.21
C ASN A 119 22.82 1.39 1.55
N GLY A 120 22.72 0.14 1.97
CA GLY A 120 22.03 -0.28 3.19
C GLY A 120 20.54 -0.51 3.06
N ASP A 121 19.93 -0.25 1.92
CA ASP A 121 18.51 -0.54 1.70
C ASP A 121 18.24 -2.04 1.67
N SER A 122 17.07 -2.42 2.11
CA SER A 122 16.59 -3.79 2.05
C SER A 122 15.36 -3.90 1.15
N LYS A 123 15.42 -4.83 0.21
CA LYS A 123 14.29 -5.21 -0.65
C LYS A 123 13.41 -6.28 -0.02
N ASN A 124 13.77 -6.78 1.15
CA ASN A 124 13.04 -7.86 1.83
C ASN A 124 11.67 -7.38 2.30
N SER A 125 10.62 -8.07 1.91
CA SER A 125 9.30 -7.88 2.49
C SER A 125 9.18 -8.65 3.79
N TYR A 126 9.03 -7.94 4.91
CA TYR A 126 9.07 -8.56 6.23
C TYR A 126 7.78 -9.29 6.64
N ILE A 127 6.66 -9.05 5.95
CA ILE A 127 5.48 -9.89 6.08
C ILE A 127 5.48 -10.87 4.90
N LYS A 128 5.59 -12.16 5.21
CA LYS A 128 5.59 -13.22 4.21
C LYS A 128 4.32 -14.01 4.29
N GLN A 129 3.59 -14.00 3.19
CA GLN A 129 2.32 -14.71 3.09
C GLN A 129 2.54 -16.18 2.72
N VAL A 130 1.79 -17.04 3.38
CA VAL A 130 1.75 -18.49 3.07
C VAL A 130 0.31 -18.84 2.72
N ALA A 131 0.07 -19.06 1.43
CA ALA A 131 -1.22 -19.50 0.91
C ALA A 131 -1.31 -21.03 0.85
N SER A 132 -2.49 -21.56 0.62
CA SER A 132 -2.73 -23.00 0.48
C SER A 132 -1.90 -23.64 -0.63
N ALA A 133 -1.65 -22.91 -1.72
CA ALA A 133 -0.81 -23.38 -2.84
C ALA A 133 0.70 -23.29 -2.57
N ARG A 134 1.12 -22.57 -1.53
CA ARG A 134 2.53 -22.45 -1.09
C ARG A 134 3.51 -22.01 -2.17
N PHE A 135 3.12 -21.15 -3.09
CA PHE A 135 4.00 -20.63 -4.13
C PHE A 135 5.22 -19.92 -3.52
N GLY A 136 6.42 -20.37 -3.89
CA GLY A 136 7.67 -19.78 -3.44
C GLY A 136 7.99 -19.95 -1.94
N VAL A 137 7.22 -20.75 -1.20
CA VAL A 137 7.46 -21.00 0.23
C VAL A 137 8.57 -22.01 0.40
N THR A 138 9.72 -21.52 0.85
CA THR A 138 10.90 -22.32 1.20
C THR A 138 11.33 -21.99 2.63
N ALA A 139 12.22 -22.81 3.22
CA ALA A 139 12.80 -22.48 4.52
C ALA A 139 13.51 -21.12 4.48
N HIS A 140 14.25 -20.83 3.38
CA HIS A 140 14.93 -19.55 3.21
C HIS A 140 13.96 -18.37 3.15
N TYR A 141 12.82 -18.52 2.49
CA TYR A 141 11.75 -17.52 2.49
C TYR A 141 11.22 -17.28 3.92
N LEU A 142 10.92 -18.35 4.66
CA LEU A 142 10.31 -18.25 5.98
C LEU A 142 11.24 -17.61 7.03
N VAL A 143 12.52 -17.97 7.04
CA VAL A 143 13.47 -17.43 8.04
C VAL A 143 13.79 -15.96 7.85
N ASN A 144 13.53 -15.41 6.66
CA ASN A 144 13.67 -13.98 6.36
C ASN A 144 12.42 -13.17 6.67
N ALA A 145 11.37 -13.77 7.23
CA ALA A 145 10.17 -13.08 7.68
C ALA A 145 10.34 -12.51 9.09
N ARG A 146 9.71 -11.36 9.35
CA ARG A 146 9.41 -10.90 10.71
C ARG A 146 8.00 -11.30 11.14
N GLU A 147 7.10 -11.42 10.16
CA GLU A 147 5.74 -11.90 10.36
C GLU A 147 5.39 -12.91 9.26
N LEU A 148 4.70 -13.96 9.65
CA LEU A 148 4.09 -14.92 8.73
C LEU A 148 2.58 -14.68 8.71
N GLN A 149 2.04 -14.54 7.51
CA GLN A 149 0.61 -14.36 7.31
C GLN A 149 0.02 -15.55 6.60
N ILE A 150 -0.85 -16.28 7.28
CA ILE A 150 -1.59 -17.39 6.67
C ILE A 150 -2.73 -16.81 5.85
N LYS A 151 -2.72 -17.11 4.55
CA LYS A 151 -3.79 -16.74 3.65
C LYS A 151 -4.73 -17.91 3.44
N MET A 152 -5.98 -17.72 3.85
CA MET A 152 -7.02 -18.70 3.60
C MET A 152 -7.37 -18.78 2.11
N ALA A 153 -7.79 -19.95 1.66
CA ALA A 153 -8.29 -20.12 0.31
C ALA A 153 -9.52 -19.24 0.07
N GLN A 154 -9.59 -18.64 -1.13
CA GLN A 154 -10.77 -17.86 -1.54
C GLN A 154 -11.81 -18.81 -2.12
N GLY A 155 -13.01 -18.81 -1.55
CA GLY A 155 -14.10 -19.69 -1.98
C GLY A 155 -14.54 -19.48 -3.43
N ALA A 156 -14.37 -18.28 -3.98
CA ALA A 156 -14.69 -17.96 -5.37
C ALA A 156 -13.67 -18.49 -6.40
N LYS A 157 -12.45 -18.84 -6.01
CA LYS A 157 -11.39 -19.30 -6.94
C LYS A 157 -11.68 -20.62 -7.64
N PRO A 158 -12.30 -21.64 -7.03
CA PRO A 158 -12.64 -22.86 -7.75
C PRO A 158 -13.56 -22.56 -8.96
N GLY A 159 -12.98 -22.64 -10.16
CA GLY A 159 -13.67 -22.39 -11.44
C GLY A 159 -13.67 -20.96 -11.95
N GLU A 160 -13.37 -19.93 -11.11
CA GLU A 160 -13.49 -18.50 -11.50
C GLU A 160 -12.26 -17.65 -11.21
N GLY A 161 -11.19 -18.21 -10.70
CA GLY A 161 -9.96 -17.46 -10.43
C GLY A 161 -10.07 -16.39 -9.34
N GLY A 162 -11.15 -16.39 -8.55
CA GLY A 162 -11.37 -15.45 -7.45
C GLY A 162 -12.28 -14.28 -7.78
N GLN A 163 -12.75 -14.15 -9.01
CA GLN A 163 -13.70 -13.12 -9.44
C GLN A 163 -15.05 -13.76 -9.77
N LEU A 164 -16.13 -13.22 -9.21
CA LEU A 164 -17.50 -13.56 -9.60
C LEU A 164 -18.12 -12.38 -10.34
N PRO A 165 -18.30 -12.48 -11.67
CA PRO A 165 -19.01 -11.47 -12.42
C PRO A 165 -20.48 -11.39 -12.00
N GLY A 166 -21.09 -10.19 -12.07
CA GLY A 166 -22.43 -9.93 -11.58
C GLY A 166 -23.52 -10.84 -12.14
N HIS A 167 -23.34 -11.42 -13.34
CA HIS A 167 -24.27 -12.35 -13.93
C HIS A 167 -24.23 -13.78 -13.33
N LYS A 168 -23.26 -14.03 -12.44
CA LYS A 168 -23.11 -15.33 -11.74
C LYS A 168 -23.43 -15.25 -10.25
N VAL A 169 -23.86 -14.09 -9.75
CA VAL A 169 -24.23 -13.86 -8.35
C VAL A 169 -25.75 -14.01 -8.20
#